data_90dbd43ae3a7876eb7546f4b771be7d0
#
_entry.id   90dbd43ae3a7876eb7546f4b771be7d0
#
_cell.length_a   1.000
_cell.length_b   1.000
_cell.length_c   1.000
_cell.angle_alpha   90.00
_cell.angle_beta   90.00
_cell.angle_gamma   90.00
#
_symmetry.space_group_name_H-M   'P 1'
#
loop_
_entity.id
_entity.type
_entity.pdbx_description
1 polymer ?
#
loop_
_entity_poly.entity_id
_entity_poly.type
_entity_poly.pdbx_seq_one_letter_code
_entity_poly.pdbx_strand_id
1 'polypeptide(L)'
;MITVFFFLGCDSKTEKKTTKIPLITKSIGDDGAIIEKGKEIFNYDLDLLAQLPLRNLPIIDSTTFDNVEKSGVYDTGFLKRIKFDPGCKDATNFRLKYKIPFSENFTSIVVSYQCGEHELLTTLITVNKKHKIIDRLQIAYDEIAESAFGKRSQVEKDKIVITSSNWMNEEPIFETETYALLNNGKFKKM
;
A
#
# COMPACT_ATOMS: atom_id res chain seq x y z
N MET A 1 -19.03 46.48 44.36
CA MET A 1 -18.70 46.90 43.00
C MET A 1 -18.64 45.64 42.16
N ILE A 2 -19.76 45.32 41.47
CA ILE A 2 -19.94 44.05 40.74
C ILE A 2 -19.86 44.39 39.26
N THR A 3 -18.86 43.87 38.56
CA THR A 3 -18.67 44.11 37.12
C THR A 3 -19.25 42.92 36.39
N VAL A 4 -20.34 43.13 35.66
CA VAL A 4 -21.01 42.16 34.79
C VAL A 4 -20.40 42.26 33.39
N PHE A 5 -19.79 41.15 32.89
CA PHE A 5 -19.37 41.03 31.50
C PHE A 5 -20.48 40.38 30.68
N PHE A 6 -21.00 41.14 29.69
CA PHE A 6 -21.85 40.60 28.63
C PHE A 6 -20.99 39.98 27.54
N PHE A 7 -21.15 38.67 27.28
CA PHE A 7 -20.64 38.02 26.07
C PHE A 7 -21.71 38.10 24.98
N LEU A 8 -21.41 38.85 23.92
CA LEU A 8 -22.17 38.83 22.67
C LEU A 8 -21.71 37.61 21.87
N GLY A 9 -22.57 36.60 21.74
CA GLY A 9 -22.41 35.48 20.85
C GLY A 9 -22.63 35.90 19.41
N CYS A 10 -21.64 35.63 18.56
CA CYS A 10 -21.74 35.80 17.12
C CYS A 10 -22.06 34.45 16.49
N ASP A 11 -23.34 34.25 16.12
CA ASP A 11 -23.77 33.08 15.36
C ASP A 11 -23.32 33.18 13.90
N SER A 12 -22.28 32.45 13.51
CA SER A 12 -21.93 32.28 12.10
C SER A 12 -22.58 31.00 11.60
N LYS A 13 -23.70 31.12 10.91
CA LYS A 13 -24.32 30.04 10.13
C LYS A 13 -23.41 29.66 8.96
N THR A 14 -22.70 28.55 9.06
CA THR A 14 -22.01 27.93 7.94
C THR A 14 -22.99 27.11 7.13
N GLU A 15 -23.43 27.63 5.99
CA GLU A 15 -24.21 26.87 5.01
C GLU A 15 -23.37 25.75 4.42
N LYS A 16 -23.72 24.50 4.73
CA LYS A 16 -23.22 23.31 4.04
C LYS A 16 -23.82 23.26 2.64
N LYS A 17 -23.05 23.65 1.62
CA LYS A 17 -23.36 23.35 0.22
C LYS A 17 -23.28 21.83 0.01
N THR A 18 -24.42 21.17 0.02
CA THR A 18 -24.59 19.79 -0.40
C THR A 18 -24.54 19.75 -1.92
N THR A 19 -23.42 19.37 -2.49
CA THR A 19 -23.29 19.10 -3.93
C THR A 19 -24.06 17.82 -4.24
N LYS A 20 -25.26 17.96 -4.83
CA LYS A 20 -26.02 16.85 -5.37
C LYS A 20 -25.28 16.27 -6.56
N ILE A 21 -24.79 15.04 -6.45
CA ILE A 21 -24.33 14.23 -7.58
C ILE A 21 -25.54 13.87 -8.41
N PRO A 22 -25.61 14.19 -9.71
CA PRO A 22 -26.73 13.78 -10.54
C PRO A 22 -26.70 12.28 -10.77
N LEU A 23 -27.76 11.60 -10.35
CA LEU A 23 -28.04 10.21 -10.70
C LEU A 23 -28.41 10.17 -12.19
N ILE A 24 -27.47 9.79 -13.04
CA ILE A 24 -27.77 9.56 -14.46
C ILE A 24 -28.32 8.14 -14.59
N THR A 25 -29.64 8.03 -14.54
CA THR A 25 -30.38 6.87 -15.05
C THR A 25 -30.43 6.98 -16.55
N LYS A 26 -29.61 6.25 -17.29
CA LYS A 26 -29.78 6.06 -18.73
C LYS A 26 -30.29 4.65 -19.01
N SER A 27 -31.41 4.62 -19.70
CA SER A 27 -32.07 3.44 -20.24
C SER A 27 -31.15 2.62 -21.14
N ILE A 28 -31.29 1.32 -21.01
CA ILE A 28 -30.61 0.28 -21.79
C ILE A 28 -31.05 0.41 -23.25
N GLY A 29 -30.12 0.79 -24.13
CA GLY A 29 -30.18 0.58 -25.54
C GLY A 29 -29.16 -0.51 -25.90
N ASP A 30 -29.66 -1.51 -26.62
CA ASP A 30 -28.95 -2.70 -27.07
C ASP A 30 -27.91 -2.28 -28.13
N ASP A 31 -26.63 -2.03 -27.71
CA ASP A 31 -25.46 -2.06 -28.58
C ASP A 31 -24.18 -1.67 -27.80
N GLY A 32 -23.31 -2.64 -27.58
CA GLY A 32 -21.86 -2.43 -27.61
C GLY A 32 -21.14 -1.67 -26.49
N ALA A 33 -21.59 -1.65 -25.23
CA ALA A 33 -20.98 -0.87 -24.13
C ALA A 33 -19.91 -1.61 -23.32
N ILE A 34 -18.95 -2.28 -23.96
CA ILE A 34 -17.82 -2.92 -23.24
C ILE A 34 -16.62 -1.95 -23.05
N ILE A 35 -16.59 -0.82 -23.77
CA ILE A 35 -15.44 0.10 -23.79
C ILE A 35 -15.45 1.09 -22.61
N GLU A 36 -16.62 1.50 -22.09
CA GLU A 36 -16.69 2.51 -21.01
C GLU A 36 -16.30 1.96 -19.63
N LYS A 37 -16.64 0.71 -19.30
CA LYS A 37 -16.23 0.11 -18.03
C LYS A 37 -14.72 0.04 -17.83
N GLY A 38 -13.98 -0.23 -18.91
CA GLY A 38 -12.50 -0.30 -18.85
C GLY A 38 -11.86 1.07 -18.59
N LYS A 39 -12.47 2.14 -19.09
CA LYS A 39 -11.95 3.51 -18.96
C LYS A 39 -12.21 4.08 -17.56
N GLU A 40 -13.37 3.82 -16.98
CA GLU A 40 -13.70 4.23 -15.60
C GLU A 40 -12.83 3.50 -14.56
N ILE A 41 -12.64 2.19 -14.72
CA ILE A 41 -11.78 1.40 -13.84
C ILE A 41 -10.32 1.89 -13.91
N PHE A 42 -9.84 2.21 -15.10
CA PHE A 42 -8.48 2.73 -15.31
C PHE A 42 -8.27 4.08 -14.61
N ASN A 43 -9.25 4.99 -14.69
CA ASN A 43 -9.20 6.28 -14.01
C ASN A 43 -9.19 6.11 -12.48
N TYR A 44 -10.03 5.21 -11.94
CA TYR A 44 -10.03 4.91 -10.50
C TYR A 44 -8.67 4.40 -10.01
N ASP A 45 -8.00 3.53 -10.75
CA ASP A 45 -6.67 3.02 -10.38
C ASP A 45 -5.60 4.11 -10.40
N LEU A 46 -5.65 5.02 -11.36
CA LEU A 46 -4.76 6.17 -11.41
C LEU A 46 -4.99 7.11 -10.23
N ASP A 47 -6.24 7.37 -9.87
CA ASP A 47 -6.61 8.21 -8.73
C ASP A 47 -6.17 7.56 -7.41
N LEU A 48 -6.37 6.25 -7.25
CA LEU A 48 -5.92 5.50 -6.08
C LEU A 48 -4.39 5.55 -5.94
N LEU A 49 -3.66 5.25 -7.02
CA LEU A 49 -2.20 5.30 -6.99
C LEU A 49 -1.67 6.73 -6.80
N ALA A 50 -2.39 7.76 -7.28
CA ALA A 50 -2.03 9.15 -7.05
C ALA A 50 -2.11 9.53 -5.56
N GLN A 51 -3.09 8.98 -4.82
CA GLN A 51 -3.29 9.24 -3.39
C GLN A 51 -2.25 8.56 -2.49
N LEU A 52 -1.57 7.50 -2.97
CA LEU A 52 -0.55 6.84 -2.16
C LEU A 52 0.63 7.78 -1.92
N PRO A 53 1.12 7.86 -0.66
CA PRO A 53 2.26 8.68 -0.34
C PRO A 53 3.50 8.21 -1.12
N LEU A 54 4.26 9.17 -1.62
CA LEU A 54 5.57 8.92 -2.21
C LEU A 54 6.63 9.01 -1.10
N ARG A 55 7.39 7.95 -0.87
CA ARG A 55 8.49 7.96 0.10
C ARG A 55 9.83 8.10 -0.64
N ASN A 56 10.63 9.05 -0.17
CA ASN A 56 11.99 9.27 -0.70
C ASN A 56 12.98 8.30 -0.06
N LEU A 57 13.97 7.90 -0.83
CA LEU A 57 15.07 7.04 -0.40
C LEU A 57 16.08 7.80 0.47
N PRO A 58 16.76 7.16 1.43
CA PRO A 58 16.60 5.77 1.83
C PRO A 58 15.34 5.53 2.67
N ILE A 59 14.76 4.32 2.60
CA ILE A 59 13.59 3.93 3.36
C ILE A 59 13.94 2.73 4.24
N ILE A 60 13.63 2.80 5.53
CA ILE A 60 13.61 1.62 6.40
C ILE A 60 12.15 1.17 6.48
N ASP A 61 11.88 -0.06 6.08
CA ASP A 61 10.59 -0.71 6.29
C ASP A 61 10.71 -1.77 7.38
N SER A 62 9.95 -1.55 8.44
CA SER A 62 9.82 -2.42 9.61
C SER A 62 8.33 -2.54 9.96
N THR A 63 7.50 -2.81 8.94
CA THR A 63 6.06 -2.97 9.15
C THR A 63 5.81 -4.15 10.08
N THR A 64 5.10 -3.89 11.18
CA THR A 64 4.72 -4.83 12.23
C THR A 64 3.22 -4.74 12.50
N PHE A 65 2.66 -5.67 13.27
CA PHE A 65 1.27 -5.61 13.70
C PHE A 65 0.95 -4.32 14.47
N ASP A 66 1.88 -3.79 15.25
CA ASP A 66 1.70 -2.55 16.04
C ASP A 66 1.60 -1.29 15.18
N ASN A 67 2.10 -1.32 13.93
CA ASN A 67 2.20 -0.14 13.08
C ASN A 67 1.52 -0.26 11.73
N VAL A 68 1.04 -1.45 11.33
CA VAL A 68 0.48 -1.69 9.97
C VAL A 68 -0.70 -0.77 9.68
N GLU A 69 -1.53 -0.47 10.66
CA GLU A 69 -2.72 0.36 10.49
C GLU A 69 -2.44 1.86 10.43
N LYS A 70 -1.28 2.31 10.89
CA LYS A 70 -0.91 3.73 10.95
C LYS A 70 -0.71 4.37 9.58
N SER A 71 -0.62 3.57 8.51
CA SER A 71 -0.39 4.09 7.16
C SER A 71 -0.99 3.18 6.09
N GLY A 72 -1.23 3.77 4.91
CA GLY A 72 -1.74 3.05 3.75
C GLY A 72 -3.26 3.07 3.63
N VAL A 73 -3.72 2.58 2.49
CA VAL A 73 -5.14 2.55 2.10
C VAL A 73 -5.58 1.10 1.93
N TYR A 74 -6.71 0.74 2.51
CA TYR A 74 -7.33 -0.55 2.24
C TYR A 74 -7.73 -0.64 0.78
N ASP A 75 -7.24 -1.67 0.10
CA ASP A 75 -7.66 -1.95 -1.26
C ASP A 75 -7.56 -3.44 -1.60
N THR A 76 -8.63 -3.97 -2.14
CA THR A 76 -8.65 -5.30 -2.74
C THR A 76 -8.98 -5.24 -4.23
N GLY A 77 -9.53 -4.14 -4.70
CA GLY A 77 -9.96 -3.96 -6.08
C GLY A 77 -8.77 -3.85 -7.04
N PHE A 78 -7.84 -2.95 -6.79
CA PHE A 78 -6.63 -2.78 -7.58
C PHE A 78 -5.79 -4.06 -7.58
N LEU A 79 -5.53 -4.65 -6.39
CA LEU A 79 -4.73 -5.88 -6.26
C LEU A 79 -5.34 -7.06 -7.04
N LYS A 80 -6.67 -7.21 -7.03
CA LYS A 80 -7.35 -8.22 -7.87
C LYS A 80 -7.17 -7.98 -9.35
N ARG A 81 -7.28 -6.70 -9.80
CA ARG A 81 -7.10 -6.35 -11.22
C ARG A 81 -5.70 -6.62 -11.73
N ILE A 82 -4.67 -6.31 -10.94
CA ILE A 82 -3.28 -6.62 -11.30
C ILE A 82 -2.92 -8.09 -11.09
N LYS A 83 -3.84 -8.92 -10.56
CA LYS A 83 -3.67 -10.33 -10.23
C LYS A 83 -2.53 -10.54 -9.22
N PHE A 84 -2.53 -9.72 -8.17
CA PHE A 84 -1.57 -9.91 -7.09
C PHE A 84 -1.83 -11.25 -6.40
N ASP A 85 -0.80 -12.08 -6.34
CA ASP A 85 -0.81 -13.35 -5.63
C ASP A 85 -0.06 -13.17 -4.30
N PRO A 86 -0.75 -13.25 -3.15
CA PRO A 86 -0.12 -13.13 -1.84
C PRO A 86 0.76 -14.32 -1.45
N GLY A 87 0.62 -15.46 -2.14
CA GLY A 87 1.33 -16.71 -1.82
C GLY A 87 0.71 -17.51 -0.67
N CYS A 88 -0.39 -17.05 -0.07
CA CYS A 88 -1.18 -17.78 0.92
C CYS A 88 -2.67 -17.72 0.59
N LYS A 89 -3.44 -18.75 0.98
CA LYS A 89 -4.85 -18.91 0.58
C LYS A 89 -5.81 -18.00 1.35
N ASP A 90 -5.48 -17.69 2.57
CA ASP A 90 -6.29 -16.96 3.56
C ASP A 90 -5.79 -15.52 3.77
N ALA A 91 -5.18 -14.96 2.74
CA ALA A 91 -4.70 -13.59 2.78
C ALA A 91 -5.85 -12.57 2.94
N THR A 92 -5.70 -11.70 3.92
CA THR A 92 -6.68 -10.67 4.30
C THR A 92 -6.00 -9.32 4.58
N ASN A 93 -6.79 -8.30 4.92
CA ASN A 93 -6.31 -7.00 5.40
C ASN A 93 -5.29 -6.32 4.48
N PHE A 94 -5.51 -6.42 3.17
CA PHE A 94 -4.63 -5.82 2.18
C PHE A 94 -4.60 -4.30 2.30
N ARG A 95 -3.39 -3.73 2.39
CA ARG A 95 -3.14 -2.29 2.41
C ARG A 95 -2.08 -1.90 1.39
N LEU A 96 -2.38 -0.94 0.54
CA LEU A 96 -1.39 -0.24 -0.25
C LEU A 96 -0.73 0.82 0.64
N LYS A 97 0.56 0.67 0.94
CA LYS A 97 1.25 1.49 1.94
C LYS A 97 1.79 2.79 1.36
N TYR A 98 2.63 2.69 0.34
CA TYR A 98 3.30 3.81 -0.30
C TYR A 98 3.93 3.42 -1.64
N LYS A 99 4.34 4.44 -2.39
CA LYS A 99 5.14 4.29 -3.62
C LYS A 99 6.59 4.67 -3.37
N ILE A 100 7.48 4.12 -4.21
CA ILE A 100 8.90 4.46 -4.22
C ILE A 100 9.28 4.95 -5.63
N PRO A 101 9.96 6.11 -5.78
CA PRO A 101 10.29 6.70 -7.08
C PRO A 101 11.58 6.09 -7.65
N PHE A 102 11.59 4.79 -7.99
CA PHE A 102 12.75 4.14 -8.58
C PHE A 102 12.92 4.44 -10.08
N SER A 103 11.82 4.53 -10.83
CA SER A 103 11.86 4.62 -12.29
C SER A 103 10.57 5.21 -12.85
N GLU A 104 10.67 5.83 -14.02
CA GLU A 104 9.52 6.25 -14.83
C GLU A 104 8.95 5.12 -15.71
N ASN A 105 9.67 4.01 -15.85
CA ASN A 105 9.28 2.88 -16.68
C ASN A 105 8.27 1.94 -16.01
N PHE A 106 8.24 1.93 -14.69
CA PHE A 106 7.35 1.11 -13.87
C PHE A 106 6.99 1.82 -12.56
N THR A 107 5.91 1.42 -11.93
CA THR A 107 5.51 1.90 -10.61
C THR A 107 5.91 0.88 -9.56
N SER A 108 6.57 1.34 -8.48
CA SER A 108 6.91 0.50 -7.32
C SER A 108 5.97 0.81 -6.18
N ILE A 109 5.29 -0.21 -5.67
CA ILE A 109 4.25 -0.10 -4.65
C ILE A 109 4.55 -1.08 -3.53
N VAL A 110 4.43 -0.61 -2.30
CA VAL A 110 4.54 -1.46 -1.11
C VAL A 110 3.15 -1.85 -0.64
N VAL A 111 2.94 -3.14 -0.46
CA VAL A 111 1.68 -3.76 -0.04
C VAL A 111 1.92 -4.55 1.23
N SER A 112 1.10 -4.36 2.25
CA SER A 112 1.05 -5.23 3.42
C SER A 112 -0.26 -6.01 3.46
N TYR A 113 -0.21 -7.23 4.00
CA TYR A 113 -1.38 -8.12 4.14
C TYR A 113 -1.11 -9.18 5.21
N GLN A 114 -2.17 -9.71 5.78
CA GLN A 114 -2.10 -10.81 6.73
C GLN A 114 -2.28 -12.15 6.02
N CYS A 115 -1.51 -13.17 6.43
CA CYS A 115 -1.69 -14.57 6.08
C CYS A 115 -2.16 -15.32 7.33
N GLY A 116 -3.43 -15.74 7.32
CA GLY A 116 -4.04 -16.23 8.53
C GLY A 116 -4.15 -15.14 9.61
N GLU A 117 -4.14 -15.57 10.88
CA GLU A 117 -4.33 -14.67 12.02
C GLU A 117 -3.00 -14.12 12.57
N HIS A 118 -1.88 -14.76 12.28
CA HIS A 118 -0.63 -14.57 13.01
C HIS A 118 0.52 -14.00 12.17
N GLU A 119 0.43 -13.99 10.87
CA GLU A 119 1.51 -13.54 9.99
C GLU A 119 1.15 -12.24 9.28
N LEU A 120 2.05 -11.27 9.30
CA LEU A 120 1.96 -10.02 8.56
C LEU A 120 3.12 -9.92 7.57
N LEU A 121 2.78 -9.83 6.30
CA LEU A 121 3.75 -9.73 5.22
C LEU A 121 3.72 -8.33 4.60
N THR A 122 4.89 -7.82 4.25
CA THR A 122 5.03 -6.62 3.44
C THR A 122 5.85 -6.92 2.21
N THR A 123 5.27 -6.64 1.05
CA THR A 123 5.84 -6.97 -0.25
C THR A 123 5.97 -5.71 -1.09
N LEU A 124 7.15 -5.47 -1.64
CA LEU A 124 7.40 -4.50 -2.69
C LEU A 124 7.09 -5.16 -4.04
N ILE A 125 6.17 -4.58 -4.79
CA ILE A 125 5.81 -5.00 -6.14
C ILE A 125 6.22 -3.93 -7.14
N THR A 126 6.61 -4.37 -8.33
CA THR A 126 6.80 -3.50 -9.49
C THR A 126 5.72 -3.80 -10.52
N VAL A 127 5.12 -2.74 -11.08
CA VAL A 127 3.98 -2.83 -11.98
C VAL A 127 4.27 -2.00 -13.23
N ASN A 128 4.06 -2.56 -14.41
CA ASN A 128 4.25 -1.84 -15.66
C ASN A 128 3.10 -0.85 -15.96
N LYS A 129 3.24 -0.04 -17.01
CA LYS A 129 2.24 0.94 -17.46
C LYS A 129 0.89 0.33 -17.89
N LYS A 130 0.83 -1.00 -18.07
CA LYS A 130 -0.41 -1.76 -18.37
C LYS A 130 -0.99 -2.43 -17.13
N HIS A 131 -0.55 -2.01 -15.93
CA HIS A 131 -0.98 -2.55 -14.62
C HIS A 131 -0.75 -4.07 -14.50
N LYS A 132 0.34 -4.58 -15.08
CA LYS A 132 0.76 -5.97 -14.86
C LYS A 132 1.96 -5.99 -13.93
N ILE A 133 1.95 -6.88 -12.97
CA ILE A 133 3.08 -7.11 -12.07
C ILE A 133 4.27 -7.59 -12.93
N ILE A 134 5.42 -6.95 -12.73
CA ILE A 134 6.69 -7.34 -13.34
C ILE A 134 7.41 -8.30 -12.39
N ASP A 135 7.49 -7.93 -11.10
CA ASP A 135 8.17 -8.72 -10.09
C ASP A 135 7.70 -8.34 -8.67
N ARG A 136 8.06 -9.16 -7.68
CA ARG A 136 7.73 -8.98 -6.28
C ARG A 136 8.88 -9.39 -5.37
N LEU A 137 9.05 -8.70 -4.25
CA LEU A 137 10.06 -8.96 -3.23
C LEU A 137 9.45 -8.73 -1.85
N GLN A 138 9.45 -9.74 -0.98
CA GLN A 138 9.04 -9.58 0.41
C GLN A 138 10.12 -8.77 1.15
N ILE A 139 9.73 -7.62 1.70
CA ILE A 139 10.66 -6.65 2.32
C ILE A 139 10.50 -6.52 3.83
N ALA A 140 9.35 -6.95 4.38
CA ALA A 140 9.16 -7.06 5.82
C ALA A 140 8.25 -8.25 6.16
N TYR A 141 8.39 -8.73 7.39
CA TYR A 141 7.61 -9.82 7.96
C TYR A 141 7.54 -9.64 9.48
N ASP A 142 6.39 -9.93 10.03
CA ASP A 142 6.15 -9.98 11.46
C ASP A 142 5.17 -11.09 11.79
N GLU A 143 5.27 -11.65 13.01
CA GLU A 143 4.34 -12.66 13.49
C GLU A 143 3.93 -12.39 14.94
N ILE A 144 2.67 -12.71 15.28
CA ILE A 144 2.17 -12.55 16.66
C ILE A 144 2.66 -13.69 17.57
N ALA A 145 2.84 -14.89 17.02
CA ALA A 145 3.25 -16.07 17.78
C ALA A 145 4.70 -15.93 18.25
N GLU A 146 4.88 -15.48 19.50
CA GLU A 146 6.16 -15.34 20.20
C GLU A 146 7.17 -14.37 19.56
N SER A 147 6.81 -13.71 18.45
CA SER A 147 7.70 -12.82 17.67
C SER A 147 9.08 -13.41 17.37
N ALA A 148 9.09 -14.75 17.18
CA ALA A 148 10.34 -15.49 17.03
C ALA A 148 11.03 -15.17 15.69
N PHE A 149 10.24 -14.85 14.64
CA PHE A 149 10.76 -14.53 13.34
C PHE A 149 10.35 -13.11 12.92
N GLY A 150 11.28 -12.42 12.30
CA GLY A 150 11.04 -11.08 11.80
C GLY A 150 11.84 -10.81 10.53
N LYS A 151 11.38 -9.83 9.75
CA LYS A 151 12.11 -9.34 8.58
C LYS A 151 11.92 -7.83 8.47
N ARG A 152 13.00 -7.13 8.21
CA ARG A 152 13.01 -5.69 7.93
C ARG A 152 13.88 -5.39 6.73
N SER A 153 13.66 -4.27 6.08
CA SER A 153 14.48 -3.87 4.93
C SER A 153 14.95 -2.43 5.02
N GLN A 154 16.11 -2.21 4.40
CA GLN A 154 16.61 -0.88 4.04
C GLN A 154 16.63 -0.78 2.51
N VAL A 155 15.78 0.11 2.00
CA VAL A 155 15.64 0.35 0.56
C VAL A 155 16.45 1.58 0.20
N GLU A 156 17.44 1.42 -0.63
CA GLU A 156 18.32 2.46 -1.17
C GLU A 156 18.11 2.64 -2.68
N LYS A 157 18.79 3.59 -3.29
CA LYS A 157 18.60 3.89 -4.71
C LYS A 157 19.00 2.73 -5.63
N ASP A 158 20.02 1.99 -5.27
CA ASP A 158 20.69 0.96 -6.08
C ASP A 158 20.54 -0.45 -5.52
N LYS A 159 20.14 -0.57 -4.26
CA LYS A 159 20.00 -1.87 -3.59
C LYS A 159 18.89 -1.89 -2.54
N ILE A 160 18.44 -3.09 -2.24
CA ILE A 160 17.50 -3.39 -1.15
C ILE A 160 18.19 -4.41 -0.26
N VAL A 161 18.47 -4.04 0.98
CA VAL A 161 19.05 -4.92 1.99
C VAL A 161 17.94 -5.42 2.89
N ILE A 162 17.77 -6.73 2.97
CA ILE A 162 16.76 -7.40 3.79
C ILE A 162 17.48 -8.14 4.91
N THR A 163 17.12 -7.84 6.16
CA THR A 163 17.62 -8.55 7.34
C THR A 163 16.49 -9.36 7.95
N SER A 164 16.64 -10.67 7.98
CA SER A 164 15.77 -11.60 8.69
C SER A 164 16.35 -11.88 10.09
N SER A 165 15.48 -12.01 11.09
CA SER A 165 15.85 -12.34 12.46
C SER A 165 15.13 -13.62 12.89
N ASN A 166 15.84 -14.46 13.66
CA ASN A 166 15.30 -15.65 14.30
C ASN A 166 15.71 -15.64 15.77
N TRP A 167 14.73 -15.59 16.67
CA TRP A 167 14.87 -15.50 18.12
C TRP A 167 14.56 -16.82 18.84
N MET A 168 14.42 -17.94 18.12
CA MET A 168 14.14 -19.25 18.72
C MET A 168 15.32 -19.83 19.52
N ASN A 169 16.51 -19.28 19.36
CA ASN A 169 17.70 -19.73 20.06
C ASN A 169 18.05 -18.79 21.22
N GLU A 170 18.95 -19.23 22.11
CA GLU A 170 19.46 -18.38 23.23
C GLU A 170 20.07 -17.07 22.70
N GLU A 171 20.73 -17.13 21.54
CA GLU A 171 21.22 -15.96 20.82
C GLU A 171 20.45 -15.79 19.50
N PRO A 172 20.00 -14.57 19.16
CA PRO A 172 19.29 -14.32 17.93
C PRO A 172 20.21 -14.50 16.70
N ILE A 173 19.68 -15.16 15.67
CA ILE A 173 20.37 -15.34 14.39
C ILE A 173 19.86 -14.28 13.43
N PHE A 174 20.78 -13.57 12.78
CA PHE A 174 20.46 -12.58 11.74
C PHE A 174 21.05 -13.03 10.40
N GLU A 175 20.21 -13.01 9.36
CA GLU A 175 20.62 -13.27 7.99
C GLU A 175 20.33 -12.04 7.14
N THR A 176 21.26 -11.71 6.23
CA THR A 176 21.11 -10.55 5.35
C THR A 176 21.17 -10.96 3.90
N GLU A 177 20.20 -10.51 3.14
CA GLU A 177 20.13 -10.67 1.70
C GLU A 177 20.13 -9.29 1.02
N THR A 178 20.82 -9.16 -0.09
CA THR A 178 20.89 -7.92 -0.86
C THR A 178 20.34 -8.15 -2.26
N TYR A 179 19.49 -7.23 -2.72
CA TYR A 179 18.87 -7.26 -4.03
C TYR A 179 19.13 -5.95 -4.78
N ALA A 180 19.40 -6.04 -6.08
CA ALA A 180 19.34 -4.90 -6.99
C ALA A 180 17.96 -4.85 -7.65
N LEU A 181 17.40 -3.65 -7.82
CA LEU A 181 16.25 -3.42 -8.68
C LEU A 181 16.73 -2.96 -10.06
N LEU A 182 16.48 -3.78 -11.06
CA LEU A 182 16.90 -3.56 -12.43
C LEU A 182 16.00 -2.54 -13.15
N ASN A 183 16.49 -1.90 -14.21
CA ASN A 183 15.76 -0.93 -15.01
C ASN A 183 14.49 -1.48 -15.67
N ASN A 184 14.36 -2.79 -15.78
CA ASN A 184 13.16 -3.48 -16.27
C ASN A 184 12.15 -3.81 -15.17
N GLY A 185 12.41 -3.41 -13.93
CA GLY A 185 11.54 -3.62 -12.78
C GLY A 185 11.69 -4.98 -12.10
N LYS A 186 12.69 -5.79 -12.46
CA LYS A 186 12.96 -7.09 -11.80
C LYS A 186 13.93 -6.94 -10.66
N PHE A 187 13.73 -7.74 -9.61
CA PHE A 187 14.67 -7.89 -8.50
C PHE A 187 15.69 -8.98 -8.83
N LYS A 188 16.96 -8.69 -8.55
CA LYS A 188 18.06 -9.64 -8.73
C LYS A 188 18.84 -9.72 -7.42
N LYS A 189 18.93 -10.93 -6.85
CA LYS A 189 19.78 -11.20 -5.68
C LYS A 189 21.24 -11.00 -6.08
N MET A 190 21.97 -10.30 -5.22
CA MET A 190 23.39 -9.97 -5.41
C MET A 190 24.29 -11.00 -4.74
#